data_420b5e8d1b7cb3d8a55bc3b15bbb5307
#
_entry.id   420b5e8d1b7cb3d8a55bc3b15bbb5307
#
_cell.length_a   1.000
_cell.length_b   1.000
_cell.length_c   1.000
_cell.angle_alpha   90.00
_cell.angle_beta   90.00
_cell.angle_gamma   90.00
#
_symmetry.space_group_name_H-M   'P 1'
#
loop_
_entity.id
_entity.type
_entity.pdbx_description
1 polymer ?
#
loop_
_entity_poly.entity_id
_entity_poly.type
_entity_poly.pdbx_seq_one_letter_code
_entity_poly.pdbx_strand_id
1 'polypeptide(L)'
;MKIKQTQEWIIEVFDYSFKDQTLVENALTHRSFSSINNERLEFLGDSALDLVISELLFEKYSDESEGNLSRMRASIVNKESLSELAREINLDQHLILGQGEISSGGVNRSSIL
;
A
#
# COMPACT_ATOMS: atom_id res chain seq x y z
N MET A 1 21.55 -1.30 7.10
CA MET A 1 20.62 -0.35 6.57
C MET A 1 19.29 -1.00 6.21
N LYS A 2 18.24 -0.34 6.56
CA LYS A 2 16.87 -0.81 6.36
C LYS A 2 16.54 -1.07 4.89
N ILE A 3 17.16 -0.33 3.96
CA ILE A 3 16.84 -0.44 2.54
C ILE A 3 17.14 -1.82 1.93
N LYS A 4 18.20 -2.46 2.35
CA LYS A 4 18.54 -3.81 1.88
C LYS A 4 17.51 -4.83 2.35
N GLN A 5 17.09 -4.72 3.60
CA GLN A 5 16.04 -5.57 4.17
C GLN A 5 14.72 -5.34 3.46
N THR A 6 14.41 -4.09 3.14
CA THR A 6 13.20 -3.73 2.42
C THR A 6 13.20 -4.31 1.00
N GLN A 7 14.32 -4.27 0.31
CA GLN A 7 14.46 -4.91 -1.01
C GLN A 7 14.18 -6.40 -0.97
N GLU A 8 14.77 -7.08 0.02
CA GLU A 8 14.55 -8.52 0.21
C GLU A 8 13.09 -8.82 0.52
N TRP A 9 12.47 -8.01 1.36
CA TRP A 9 11.06 -8.14 1.71
C TRP A 9 10.15 -7.96 0.48
N ILE A 10 10.42 -6.98 -0.37
CA ILE A 10 9.63 -6.75 -1.59
C ILE A 10 9.72 -7.96 -2.53
N ILE A 11 10.90 -8.50 -2.71
CA ILE A 11 11.09 -9.68 -3.56
C ILE A 11 10.33 -10.87 -2.99
N GLU A 12 10.40 -11.08 -1.68
CA GLU A 12 9.74 -12.19 -1.02
C GLU A 12 8.21 -12.08 -1.11
N VAL A 13 7.66 -10.90 -0.82
CA VAL A 13 6.21 -10.71 -0.75
C VAL A 13 5.56 -10.54 -2.12
N PHE A 14 6.19 -9.76 -3.00
CA PHE A 14 5.61 -9.37 -4.28
C PHE A 14 6.24 -10.03 -5.50
N ASP A 15 7.31 -10.81 -5.30
CA ASP A 15 8.07 -11.43 -6.38
C ASP A 15 8.46 -10.41 -7.46
N TYR A 16 8.91 -9.25 -7.01
CA TYR A 16 9.26 -8.14 -7.88
C TYR A 16 10.52 -7.43 -7.39
N SER A 17 11.41 -7.08 -8.30
CA SER A 17 12.63 -6.35 -8.00
C SER A 17 12.59 -4.98 -8.66
N PHE A 18 12.58 -3.93 -7.85
CA PHE A 18 12.59 -2.56 -8.36
C PHE A 18 13.95 -2.17 -8.90
N LYS A 19 13.96 -1.52 -10.05
CA LYS A 19 15.18 -1.00 -10.66
C LYS A 19 15.61 0.33 -10.01
N ASP A 20 14.64 1.14 -9.62
CA ASP A 20 14.86 2.45 -9.01
C ASP A 20 14.55 2.40 -7.52
N GLN A 21 15.58 2.33 -6.70
CA GLN A 21 15.42 2.26 -5.25
C GLN A 21 14.93 3.58 -4.65
N THR A 22 15.17 4.70 -5.30
CA THR A 22 14.63 5.99 -4.87
C THR A 22 13.11 5.97 -4.91
N LEU A 23 12.53 5.33 -5.92
CA LEU A 23 11.09 5.18 -6.03
C LEU A 23 10.52 4.37 -4.87
N VAL A 24 11.19 3.30 -4.49
CA VAL A 24 10.80 2.47 -3.34
C VAL A 24 10.85 3.28 -2.03
N GLU A 25 11.93 4.01 -1.82
CA GLU A 25 12.06 4.86 -0.63
C GLU A 25 10.95 5.88 -0.55
N ASN A 26 10.65 6.56 -1.66
CA ASN A 26 9.58 7.55 -1.70
C ASN A 26 8.22 6.92 -1.41
N ALA A 27 7.97 5.73 -1.97
CA ALA A 27 6.71 5.02 -1.77
C ALA A 27 6.48 4.66 -0.30
N LEU A 28 7.53 4.42 0.46
CA LEU A 28 7.47 4.03 1.86
C LEU A 28 7.66 5.18 2.84
N THR A 29 7.90 6.39 2.35
CA THR A 29 8.19 7.56 3.20
C THR A 29 6.90 8.34 3.48
N HIS A 30 6.53 8.40 4.76
CA HIS A 30 5.42 9.22 5.23
C HIS A 30 5.80 10.70 5.28
N ARG A 31 4.83 11.58 5.09
CA ARG A 31 5.03 13.04 5.11
C ARG A 31 5.64 13.56 6.41
N SER A 32 5.50 12.82 7.50
CA SER A 32 6.10 13.22 8.79
C SER A 32 7.62 13.15 8.78
N PHE A 33 8.20 12.38 7.86
CA PHE A 33 9.66 12.20 7.79
C PHE A 33 10.33 13.21 6.87
N SER A 34 9.72 13.51 5.72
CA SER A 34 10.36 14.33 4.69
C SER A 34 9.31 15.00 3.80
N SER A 35 9.71 16.12 3.17
CA SER A 35 8.90 16.75 2.12
C SER A 35 8.90 15.92 0.83
N ILE A 36 9.88 15.04 0.66
CA ILE A 36 9.89 14.05 -0.43
C ILE A 36 9.28 12.78 0.18
N ASN A 37 8.03 12.53 -0.16
CA ASN A 37 7.23 11.50 0.50
C ASN A 37 6.27 10.82 -0.48
N ASN A 38 5.36 9.99 0.02
CA ASN A 38 4.50 9.16 -0.80
C ASN A 38 3.12 9.76 -1.13
N GLU A 39 2.84 11.01 -0.78
CA GLU A 39 1.49 11.56 -0.99
C GLU A 39 1.02 11.48 -2.44
N ARG A 40 1.87 11.83 -3.39
CA ARG A 40 1.52 11.76 -4.81
C ARG A 40 1.41 10.32 -5.32
N LEU A 41 2.27 9.44 -4.83
CA LEU A 41 2.23 8.01 -5.18
C LEU A 41 0.99 7.35 -4.59
N GLU A 42 0.57 7.76 -3.41
CA GLU A 42 -0.67 7.29 -2.79
C GLU A 42 -1.89 7.63 -3.68
N PHE A 43 -1.95 8.87 -4.15
CA PHE A 43 -3.01 9.30 -5.06
C PHE A 43 -3.07 8.44 -6.31
N LEU A 44 -1.93 8.23 -6.96
CA LEU A 44 -1.86 7.41 -8.17
C LEU A 44 -2.13 5.95 -7.86
N GLY A 45 -1.60 5.47 -6.74
CA GLY A 45 -1.76 4.10 -6.30
C GLY A 45 -3.20 3.70 -6.03
N ASP A 46 -4.00 4.60 -5.47
CA ASP A 46 -5.42 4.37 -5.24
C ASP A 46 -6.12 4.04 -6.56
N SER A 47 -5.85 4.82 -7.60
CA SER A 47 -6.44 4.59 -8.92
C SER A 47 -5.94 3.29 -9.54
N ALA A 48 -4.66 3.01 -9.41
CA ALA A 48 -4.06 1.79 -9.95
C ALA A 48 -4.65 0.55 -9.28
N LEU A 49 -4.79 0.57 -7.96
CA LEU A 49 -5.36 -0.53 -7.20
C LEU A 49 -6.82 -0.76 -7.58
N ASP A 50 -7.61 0.30 -7.68
CA ASP A 50 -9.00 0.20 -8.12
C ASP A 50 -9.12 -0.43 -9.49
N LEU A 51 -8.26 -0.04 -10.43
CA LEU A 51 -8.26 -0.60 -11.78
C LEU A 51 -7.94 -2.09 -11.77
N VAL A 52 -6.90 -2.50 -11.06
CA VAL A 52 -6.47 -3.91 -10.98
C VAL A 52 -7.56 -4.77 -10.37
N ILE A 53 -8.14 -4.35 -9.25
CA ILE A 53 -9.21 -5.10 -8.59
C ILE A 53 -10.45 -5.14 -9.47
N SER A 54 -10.80 -4.03 -10.11
CA SER A 54 -11.94 -3.97 -11.04
C SER A 54 -11.79 -4.96 -12.18
N GLU A 55 -10.60 -5.02 -12.78
CA GLU A 55 -10.31 -5.96 -13.87
C GLU A 55 -10.43 -7.42 -13.40
N LEU A 56 -9.88 -7.74 -12.24
CA LEU A 56 -9.98 -9.10 -11.68
C LEU A 56 -11.42 -9.50 -11.41
N LEU A 57 -12.23 -8.61 -10.84
CA LEU A 57 -13.64 -8.88 -10.57
C LEU A 57 -14.44 -8.99 -11.85
N PHE A 58 -14.17 -8.11 -12.81
CA PHE A 58 -14.84 -8.12 -14.11
C PHE A 58 -14.65 -9.45 -14.83
N GLU A 59 -13.45 -9.99 -14.81
CA GLU A 59 -13.12 -11.26 -15.46
C GLU A 59 -13.67 -12.46 -14.69
N LYS A 60 -13.54 -12.44 -13.36
CA LYS A 60 -13.95 -13.57 -12.52
C LYS A 60 -15.45 -13.71 -12.40
N TYR A 61 -16.17 -12.60 -12.34
CA TYR A 61 -17.62 -12.56 -12.12
C TYR A 61 -18.32 -11.94 -13.32
N SER A 62 -18.19 -12.58 -14.46
CA SER A 62 -18.67 -12.07 -15.75
C SER A 62 -20.19 -11.86 -15.83
N ASP A 63 -20.96 -12.53 -14.97
CA ASP A 63 -22.42 -12.42 -14.95
C ASP A 63 -22.95 -11.45 -13.90
N GLU A 64 -22.08 -10.84 -13.12
CA GLU A 64 -22.49 -9.91 -12.06
C GLU A 64 -22.83 -8.52 -12.60
N SER A 65 -23.78 -7.86 -11.95
CA SER A 65 -24.17 -6.50 -12.28
C SER A 65 -23.08 -5.50 -11.89
N GLU A 66 -23.12 -4.32 -12.49
CA GLU A 66 -22.22 -3.23 -12.16
C GLU A 66 -22.33 -2.86 -10.67
N GLY A 67 -23.57 -2.81 -10.13
CA GLY A 67 -23.79 -2.51 -8.72
C GLY A 67 -23.16 -3.54 -7.79
N ASN A 68 -23.26 -4.83 -8.12
CA ASN A 68 -22.64 -5.87 -7.33
C ASN A 68 -21.12 -5.82 -7.43
N LEU A 69 -20.58 -5.59 -8.63
CA LEU A 69 -19.14 -5.45 -8.81
C LEU A 69 -18.57 -4.27 -8.00
N SER A 70 -19.29 -3.15 -7.99
CA SER A 70 -18.88 -1.99 -7.19
C SER A 70 -18.86 -2.29 -5.69
N ARG A 71 -19.86 -3.01 -5.20
CA ARG A 71 -19.92 -3.41 -3.78
C ARG A 71 -18.79 -4.39 -3.43
N MET A 72 -18.51 -5.34 -4.32
CA MET A 72 -17.42 -6.29 -4.14
C MET A 72 -16.08 -5.58 -4.06
N ARG A 73 -15.84 -4.63 -4.97
CA ARG A 73 -14.61 -3.82 -4.95
C ARG A 73 -14.49 -3.04 -3.65
N ALA A 74 -15.56 -2.39 -3.21
CA ALA A 74 -15.55 -1.63 -1.96
C ALA A 74 -15.28 -2.50 -0.73
N SER A 75 -15.68 -3.77 -0.75
CA SER A 75 -15.40 -4.70 0.35
C SER A 75 -13.93 -5.12 0.41
N ILE A 76 -13.21 -4.99 -0.69
CA ILE A 76 -11.79 -5.34 -0.79
C ILE A 76 -10.91 -4.09 -0.63
N VAL A 77 -11.25 -3.03 -1.37
CA VAL A 77 -10.47 -1.80 -1.41
C VAL A 77 -11.10 -0.78 -0.46
N ASN A 78 -10.80 -0.92 0.80
CA ASN A 78 -11.19 0.02 1.84
C ASN A 78 -10.08 0.11 2.89
N LYS A 79 -10.13 1.15 3.69
CA LYS A 79 -9.09 1.47 4.67
C LYS A 79 -8.79 0.32 5.63
N GLU A 80 -9.83 -0.30 6.17
CA GLU A 80 -9.68 -1.39 7.15
C GLU A 80 -9.06 -2.63 6.53
N SER A 81 -9.57 -3.08 5.39
CA SER A 81 -9.07 -4.26 4.70
C SER A 81 -7.62 -4.08 4.25
N LEU A 82 -7.30 -2.91 3.70
CA LEU A 82 -5.93 -2.63 3.24
C LEU A 82 -4.95 -2.52 4.40
N SER A 83 -5.34 -1.91 5.52
CA SER A 83 -4.45 -1.82 6.67
C SER A 83 -4.23 -3.18 7.34
N GLU A 84 -5.24 -4.05 7.36
CA GLU A 84 -5.06 -5.43 7.85
C GLU A 84 -4.08 -6.19 6.96
N LEU A 85 -4.24 -6.10 5.65
CA LEU A 85 -3.31 -6.73 4.72
C LEU A 85 -1.91 -6.19 4.86
N ALA A 86 -1.77 -4.88 5.04
CA ALA A 86 -0.47 -4.25 5.25
C ALA A 86 0.22 -4.81 6.49
N ARG A 87 -0.52 -5.04 7.58
CA ARG A 87 0.03 -5.65 8.78
C ARG A 87 0.43 -7.10 8.55
N GLU A 88 -0.37 -7.85 7.82
CA GLU A 88 -0.07 -9.26 7.51
C GLU A 88 1.23 -9.41 6.73
N ILE A 89 1.51 -8.50 5.81
CA ILE A 89 2.75 -8.55 5.03
C ILE A 89 3.91 -7.78 5.69
N ASN A 90 3.69 -7.27 6.90
CA ASN A 90 4.70 -6.53 7.68
C ASN A 90 5.13 -5.21 7.05
N LEU A 91 4.24 -4.56 6.31
CA LEU A 91 4.52 -3.25 5.70
C LEU A 91 4.93 -2.21 6.75
N ASP A 92 4.31 -2.27 7.92
CA ASP A 92 4.60 -1.37 9.04
C ASP A 92 6.08 -1.34 9.42
N GLN A 93 6.78 -2.45 9.25
CA GLN A 93 8.22 -2.55 9.57
C GLN A 93 9.10 -1.84 8.54
N HIS A 94 8.55 -1.50 7.38
CA HIS A 94 9.31 -0.89 6.28
C HIS A 94 8.92 0.57 6.03
N LEU A 95 7.97 1.11 6.78
CA LEU A 95 7.57 2.51 6.67
C LEU A 95 8.63 3.42 7.25
N ILE A 96 8.84 4.55 6.60
CA ILE A 96 9.76 5.59 7.06
C ILE A 96 8.92 6.73 7.62
N LEU A 97 8.90 6.85 8.93
CA LEU A 97 8.09 7.81 9.67
C LEU A 97 8.97 8.83 10.40
N GLY A 98 8.44 10.03 10.61
CA GLY A 98 9.08 11.00 11.47
C GLY A 98 9.05 10.54 12.94
N GLN A 99 9.99 11.01 13.74
CA GLN A 99 10.13 10.58 15.14
C GLN A 99 8.86 10.82 15.96
N GLY A 100 8.16 11.92 15.70
CA GLY A 100 6.90 12.22 16.39
C GLY A 100 5.82 11.17 16.12
N GLU A 101 5.73 10.68 14.89
CA GLU A 101 4.76 9.64 14.53
C GLU A 101 5.15 8.30 15.12
N ILE A 102 6.43 7.96 15.14
CA ILE A 102 6.91 6.71 15.76
C ILE A 102 6.55 6.72 17.25
N SER A 103 6.83 7.84 17.93
CA SER A 103 6.58 7.98 19.37
C SER A 103 5.08 7.92 19.72
N SER A 104 4.22 8.37 18.82
CA SER A 104 2.76 8.35 19.03
C SER A 104 2.08 7.08 18.52
N GLY A 105 2.85 6.08 18.09
CA GLY A 105 2.32 4.81 17.61
C GLY A 105 1.78 4.87 16.18
N GLY A 106 2.31 5.76 15.35
CA GLY A 106 1.86 5.99 13.98
C GLY A 106 1.84 4.73 13.12
N VAL A 107 2.77 3.80 13.31
CA VAL A 107 2.83 2.53 12.55
C VAL A 107 1.59 1.67 12.73
N ASN A 108 0.82 1.88 13.80
CA ASN A 108 -0.40 1.13 14.07
C ASN A 108 -1.67 1.82 13.58
N ARG A 109 -1.55 3.02 13.03
CA ARG A 109 -2.72 3.76 12.53
C ARG A 109 -3.08 3.31 11.12
N SER A 110 -4.34 2.93 10.92
CA SER A 110 -4.84 2.53 9.60
C SER A 110 -4.72 3.65 8.57
N SER A 111 -4.76 4.91 9.00
CA SER A 111 -4.61 6.07 8.11
C SER A 111 -3.19 6.22 7.55
N ILE A 112 -2.21 5.58 8.19
CA ILE A 112 -0.81 5.61 7.75
C ILE A 112 -0.49 4.37 6.92
N LEU A 113 -0.99 3.21 7.34
CA LEU A 113 -0.79 1.96 6.62
C LEU A 113 -1.65 1.89 5.36
#